data_d7c1e67cb3902eec0a5892d590047527
#
_entry.id   d7c1e67cb3902eec0a5892d590047527
#
_cell.length_a   1.000
_cell.length_b   1.000
_cell.length_c   1.000
_cell.angle_alpha   90.00
_cell.angle_beta   90.00
_cell.angle_gamma   90.00
#
_symmetry.space_group_name_H-M   'P 1'
#
loop_
_entity.id
_entity.type
_entity.pdbx_description
1 polymer ?
#
loop_
_entity_poly.entity_id
_entity_poly.type
_entity_poly.pdbx_seq_one_letter_code
_entity_poly.pdbx_strand_id
1 'polypeptide(L)'
;MKTDTDADTVTHPEGQGRNPESRPVGVETVPASSSWTKAEPAPLMEAVVAKANMARAYRKVVANQGAPGADGMTVDQLADHLKQYWPTLRERLLAGEYHPSPIRAVEIPKPKGGTRQLGIPTVTDRLIQQALLQVLTPIFDPTFSASSYGYRPGRSAQQAVSAMKAHVTAGHRWVVDLDLKALFDRVNHDLLMARIARRI
;
A
#
# COMPACT_ATOMS: atom_id res chain seq x y z
N MET A 1 20.31 62.07 -25.04
CA MET A 1 19.15 62.13 -25.95
C MET A 1 18.23 61.03 -25.49
N LYS A 2 17.32 61.32 -24.54
CA LYS A 2 15.89 61.58 -24.72
C LYS A 2 15.27 60.44 -25.57
N THR A 3 14.32 59.68 -25.17
CA THR A 3 13.00 59.88 -24.50
C THR A 3 12.40 58.51 -24.35
N ASP A 4 11.55 58.21 -23.61
CA ASP A 4 10.33 58.56 -22.96
C ASP A 4 9.49 57.28 -22.71
N THR A 5 9.01 57.26 -21.58
CA THR A 5 8.00 56.45 -20.94
C THR A 5 6.67 56.50 -21.67
N ASP A 6 5.97 55.35 -21.80
CA ASP A 6 4.51 55.37 -21.79
C ASP A 6 3.98 54.17 -21.03
N ALA A 7 3.30 54.53 -19.92
CA ALA A 7 2.58 53.59 -19.07
C ALA A 7 1.12 53.57 -19.59
N ASP A 8 0.68 52.44 -20.12
CA ASP A 8 -0.73 52.24 -20.48
C ASP A 8 -1.46 51.62 -19.29
N THR A 9 -2.25 52.45 -18.64
CA THR A 9 -3.18 52.11 -17.55
C THR A 9 -4.44 51.45 -18.18
N VAL A 10 -4.56 50.14 -18.08
CA VAL A 10 -5.79 49.46 -18.45
C VAL A 10 -6.72 49.42 -17.25
N THR A 11 -7.74 50.24 -17.31
CA THR A 11 -8.90 50.26 -16.41
C THR A 11 -9.79 49.05 -16.66
N HIS A 12 -9.98 48.24 -15.60
CA HIS A 12 -10.97 47.17 -15.59
C HIS A 12 -12.38 47.74 -15.32
N PRO A 13 -13.41 47.34 -16.10
CA PRO A 13 -14.81 47.66 -15.75
C PRO A 13 -15.27 46.68 -14.64
N GLU A 14 -15.82 47.21 -13.59
CA GLU A 14 -16.57 46.50 -12.57
C GLU A 14 -17.83 45.87 -13.18
N GLY A 15 -17.80 44.52 -13.35
CA GLY A 15 -18.98 43.73 -13.69
C GLY A 15 -19.59 43.14 -12.43
N GLN A 16 -20.72 43.68 -11.99
CA GLN A 16 -21.59 43.07 -10.98
C GLN A 16 -22.14 41.74 -11.53
N GLY A 17 -21.49 40.64 -11.23
CA GLY A 17 -21.97 39.29 -11.42
C GLY A 17 -22.73 38.80 -10.19
N ARG A 18 -24.06 38.74 -10.29
CA ARG A 18 -24.94 38.08 -9.34
C ARG A 18 -24.48 36.63 -9.14
N ASN A 19 -24.13 36.30 -7.92
CA ASN A 19 -23.86 34.93 -7.47
C ASN A 19 -25.20 34.18 -7.44
N PRO A 20 -25.43 33.10 -8.21
CA PRO A 20 -26.60 32.27 -8.02
C PRO A 20 -26.42 31.49 -6.73
N GLU A 21 -27.38 31.59 -5.83
CA GLU A 21 -27.50 30.84 -4.60
C GLU A 21 -27.26 29.35 -4.87
N SER A 22 -26.11 28.86 -4.41
CA SER A 22 -25.82 27.44 -4.36
C SER A 22 -26.71 26.80 -3.30
N ARG A 23 -27.77 26.12 -3.75
CA ARG A 23 -28.51 25.19 -2.91
C ARG A 23 -27.50 24.18 -2.30
N PRO A 24 -27.55 23.91 -1.01
CA PRO A 24 -26.76 22.84 -0.43
C PRO A 24 -27.22 21.52 -1.05
N VAL A 25 -26.33 20.89 -1.80
CA VAL A 25 -26.50 19.49 -2.21
C VAL A 25 -26.50 18.71 -0.91
N GLY A 26 -27.65 18.14 -0.57
CA GLY A 26 -27.79 17.30 0.59
C GLY A 26 -26.74 16.17 0.53
N VAL A 27 -25.82 16.20 1.47
CA VAL A 27 -24.99 15.05 1.76
C VAL A 27 -25.96 14.00 2.26
N GLU A 28 -26.31 13.03 1.41
CA GLU A 28 -26.99 11.82 1.89
C GLU A 28 -26.06 11.17 2.91
N THR A 29 -26.37 11.41 4.16
CA THR A 29 -25.81 10.64 5.27
C THR A 29 -26.34 9.23 5.12
N VAL A 30 -25.50 8.34 4.55
CA VAL A 30 -25.73 6.90 4.58
C VAL A 30 -25.89 6.52 6.05
N PRO A 31 -27.05 5.96 6.48
CA PRO A 31 -27.28 5.62 7.88
C PRO A 31 -26.21 4.61 8.29
N ALA A 32 -25.48 4.93 9.35
CA ALA A 32 -24.56 4.03 10.02
C ALA A 32 -25.36 2.98 10.83
N SER A 33 -26.09 2.13 10.14
CA SER A 33 -26.79 0.98 10.71
C SER A 33 -26.36 -0.30 9.99
N SER A 34 -25.10 -0.65 10.14
CA SER A 34 -24.73 -2.05 10.13
C SER A 34 -24.39 -2.40 11.58
N SER A 35 -25.27 -3.10 12.24
CA SER A 35 -25.00 -3.83 13.47
C SER A 35 -23.84 -4.79 13.17
N TRP A 36 -22.63 -4.31 13.38
CA TRP A 36 -21.46 -5.17 13.44
C TRP A 36 -21.59 -5.96 14.72
N THR A 37 -22.26 -7.11 14.65
CA THR A 37 -22.06 -8.13 15.64
C THR A 37 -20.56 -8.37 15.67
N LYS A 38 -19.96 -8.04 16.81
CA LYS A 38 -18.54 -8.29 17.10
C LYS A 38 -18.40 -9.81 17.06
N ALA A 39 -18.16 -10.36 15.86
CA ALA A 39 -17.70 -11.72 15.74
C ALA A 39 -16.43 -11.77 16.60
N GLU A 40 -16.35 -12.74 17.50
CA GLU A 40 -15.12 -12.97 18.24
C GLU A 40 -13.98 -12.96 17.24
N PRO A 41 -12.89 -12.19 17.49
CA PRO A 41 -11.80 -12.09 16.53
C PRO A 41 -11.34 -13.52 16.29
N ALA A 42 -11.58 -14.03 15.08
CA ALA A 42 -11.01 -15.31 14.68
C ALA A 42 -9.53 -15.25 15.03
N PRO A 43 -8.91 -16.31 15.57
CA PRO A 43 -7.52 -16.32 15.98
C PRO A 43 -6.62 -16.09 14.75
N LEU A 44 -6.41 -14.81 14.44
CA LEU A 44 -5.81 -14.37 13.19
C LEU A 44 -4.37 -14.88 13.07
N MET A 45 -3.62 -14.85 14.19
CA MET A 45 -2.25 -15.35 14.20
C MET A 45 -2.19 -16.85 14.02
N GLU A 46 -3.15 -17.60 14.54
CA GLU A 46 -3.26 -19.05 14.30
C GLU A 46 -3.48 -19.32 12.80
N ALA A 47 -4.30 -18.52 12.12
CA ALA A 47 -4.47 -18.63 10.68
C ALA A 47 -3.18 -18.29 9.92
N VAL A 48 -2.41 -17.30 10.38
CA VAL A 48 -1.10 -16.94 9.80
C VAL A 48 -0.13 -18.10 9.91
N VAL A 49 0.03 -18.69 11.11
CA VAL A 49 1.00 -19.77 11.37
C VAL A 49 0.47 -21.16 10.98
N ALA A 50 -0.76 -21.26 10.46
CA ALA A 50 -1.33 -22.53 10.03
C ALA A 50 -0.47 -23.19 8.93
N LYS A 51 -0.26 -24.50 9.04
CA LYS A 51 0.61 -25.28 8.14
C LYS A 51 0.31 -25.03 6.66
N ALA A 52 -0.96 -25.03 6.28
CA ALA A 52 -1.37 -24.80 4.90
C ALA A 52 -1.01 -23.39 4.41
N ASN A 53 -1.18 -22.36 5.27
CA ASN A 53 -0.84 -20.99 4.96
C ASN A 53 0.68 -20.79 4.83
N MET A 54 1.45 -21.33 5.77
CA MET A 54 2.91 -21.29 5.75
C MET A 54 3.49 -22.00 4.55
N ALA A 55 2.94 -23.17 4.16
CA ALA A 55 3.37 -23.89 2.97
C ALA A 55 3.14 -23.10 1.67
N ARG A 56 2.05 -22.32 1.59
CA ARG A 56 1.81 -21.41 0.45
C ARG A 56 2.79 -20.24 0.45
N ALA A 57 3.02 -19.64 1.62
CA ALA A 57 3.96 -18.54 1.78
C ALA A 57 5.38 -18.97 1.41
N TYR A 58 5.83 -20.14 1.91
CA TYR A 58 7.11 -20.73 1.58
C TYR A 58 7.31 -20.87 0.06
N ARG A 59 6.35 -21.49 -0.63
CA ARG A 59 6.43 -21.67 -2.10
C ARG A 59 6.57 -20.34 -2.84
N LYS A 60 5.86 -19.29 -2.40
CA LYS A 60 5.96 -17.97 -3.02
C LYS A 60 7.31 -17.31 -2.77
N VAL A 61 7.84 -17.39 -1.55
CA VAL A 61 9.15 -16.84 -1.22
C VAL A 61 10.27 -17.54 -1.97
N VAL A 62 10.22 -18.88 -2.05
CA VAL A 62 11.19 -19.66 -2.80
C VAL A 62 11.12 -19.35 -4.30
N ALA A 63 9.93 -19.31 -4.88
CA ALA A 63 9.75 -18.99 -6.29
C ALA A 63 10.25 -17.59 -6.69
N ASN A 64 10.25 -16.63 -5.75
CA ASN A 64 10.72 -15.28 -6.00
C ASN A 64 12.25 -15.15 -6.02
N GLN A 65 13.00 -16.13 -5.49
CA GLN A 65 14.48 -16.19 -5.48
C GLN A 65 15.16 -14.86 -5.08
N GLY A 66 14.57 -14.12 -4.16
CA GLY A 66 15.08 -12.81 -3.75
C GLY A 66 16.42 -12.90 -3.00
N ALA A 67 17.23 -11.86 -3.13
CA ALA A 67 18.53 -11.75 -2.48
C ALA A 67 18.47 -11.94 -0.95
N PRO A 68 19.57 -12.39 -0.29
CA PRO A 68 19.63 -12.53 1.17
C PRO A 68 19.50 -11.18 1.89
N GLY A 69 18.92 -11.20 3.09
CA GLY A 69 18.81 -10.05 3.97
C GLY A 69 20.10 -9.70 4.69
N ALA A 70 19.99 -9.07 5.87
CA ALA A 70 21.14 -8.69 6.69
C ALA A 70 21.84 -9.90 7.36
N ASP A 71 21.11 -10.99 7.52
CA ASP A 71 21.62 -12.27 8.05
C ASP A 71 22.42 -13.10 7.05
N GLY A 72 22.44 -12.70 5.78
CA GLY A 72 23.10 -13.41 4.70
C GLY A 72 22.46 -14.73 4.30
N MET A 73 21.35 -15.15 4.93
CA MET A 73 20.67 -16.40 4.62
C MET A 73 20.00 -16.34 3.23
N THR A 74 20.28 -17.35 2.41
CA THR A 74 19.68 -17.50 1.09
C THR A 74 18.32 -18.21 1.15
N VAL A 75 17.54 -18.09 0.07
CA VAL A 75 16.25 -18.78 -0.04
C VAL A 75 16.40 -20.30 0.03
N ASP A 76 17.49 -20.85 -0.49
CA ASP A 76 17.75 -22.30 -0.49
C ASP A 76 17.98 -22.86 0.91
N GLN A 77 18.50 -22.04 1.81
CA GLN A 77 18.73 -22.41 3.22
C GLN A 77 17.46 -22.35 4.09
N LEU A 78 16.38 -21.73 3.57
CA LEU A 78 15.15 -21.52 4.33
C LEU A 78 14.53 -22.83 4.82
N ALA A 79 14.54 -23.89 4.00
CA ALA A 79 13.96 -25.17 4.39
C ALA A 79 14.60 -25.77 5.62
N ASP A 80 15.94 -25.80 5.68
CA ASP A 80 16.69 -26.36 6.81
C ASP A 80 16.61 -25.48 8.04
N HIS A 81 16.62 -24.14 7.83
CA HIS A 81 16.37 -23.18 8.89
C HIS A 81 15.00 -23.42 9.56
N LEU A 82 13.95 -23.59 8.77
CA LEU A 82 12.60 -23.83 9.32
C LEU A 82 12.48 -25.20 10.02
N LYS A 83 13.14 -26.26 9.54
CA LYS A 83 13.16 -27.55 10.26
C LYS A 83 13.68 -27.40 11.70
N GLN A 84 14.67 -26.56 11.87
CA GLN A 84 15.32 -26.35 13.17
C GLN A 84 14.58 -25.35 14.06
N TYR A 85 14.16 -24.21 13.50
CA TYR A 85 13.71 -23.05 14.29
C TYR A 85 12.21 -22.81 14.25
N TRP A 86 11.44 -23.51 13.40
CA TRP A 86 10.01 -23.29 13.26
C TRP A 86 9.20 -23.39 14.56
N PRO A 87 9.42 -24.38 15.45
CA PRO A 87 8.66 -24.46 16.70
C PRO A 87 8.79 -23.17 17.54
N THR A 88 10.01 -22.72 17.79
CA THR A 88 10.29 -21.49 18.54
C THR A 88 9.78 -20.24 17.84
N LEU A 89 9.93 -20.17 16.52
CA LEU A 89 9.42 -19.05 15.73
C LEU A 89 7.90 -18.96 15.81
N ARG A 90 7.22 -20.09 15.71
CA ARG A 90 5.76 -20.17 15.83
C ARG A 90 5.26 -19.74 17.21
N GLU A 91 5.92 -20.18 18.28
CA GLU A 91 5.60 -19.77 19.66
C GLU A 91 5.74 -18.26 19.84
N ARG A 92 6.84 -17.67 19.40
CA ARG A 92 7.08 -16.22 19.47
C ARG A 92 6.05 -15.44 18.66
N LEU A 93 5.64 -15.92 17.47
CA LEU A 93 4.60 -15.30 16.68
C LEU A 93 3.24 -15.32 17.39
N LEU A 94 2.88 -16.45 18.00
CA LEU A 94 1.61 -16.58 18.73
C LEU A 94 1.60 -15.78 20.03
N ALA A 95 2.75 -15.66 20.70
CA ALA A 95 2.90 -14.84 21.91
C ALA A 95 2.98 -13.33 21.61
N GLY A 96 3.08 -12.91 20.34
CA GLY A 96 3.28 -11.51 19.97
C GLY A 96 4.70 -10.99 20.27
N GLU A 97 5.65 -11.89 20.49
CA GLU A 97 7.05 -11.58 20.86
C GLU A 97 8.02 -11.62 19.67
N TYR A 98 7.50 -11.80 18.49
CA TYR A 98 8.32 -11.78 17.29
C TYR A 98 8.73 -10.36 16.92
N HIS A 99 10.03 -10.13 16.81
CA HIS A 99 10.60 -8.88 16.33
C HIS A 99 11.30 -9.13 15.00
N PRO A 100 10.93 -8.37 13.93
CA PRO A 100 11.60 -8.47 12.63
C PRO A 100 13.10 -8.13 12.75
N SER A 101 13.90 -8.78 11.92
CA SER A 101 15.33 -8.53 11.84
C SER A 101 15.64 -7.19 11.15
N PRO A 102 16.82 -6.60 11.36
CA PRO A 102 17.26 -5.43 10.62
C PRO A 102 17.22 -5.67 9.10
N ILE A 103 16.85 -4.63 8.37
CA ILE A 103 16.76 -4.66 6.90
C ILE A 103 18.13 -4.33 6.31
N ARG A 104 18.57 -5.10 5.31
CA ARG A 104 19.77 -4.77 4.53
C ARG A 104 19.43 -3.67 3.53
N ALA A 105 20.05 -2.51 3.67
CA ALA A 105 19.91 -1.40 2.75
C ALA A 105 20.86 -1.56 1.54
N VAL A 106 20.34 -1.41 0.32
CA VAL A 106 21.10 -1.45 -0.93
C VAL A 106 20.74 -0.24 -1.76
N GLU A 107 21.73 0.48 -2.28
CA GLU A 107 21.50 1.58 -3.20
C GLU A 107 21.43 1.07 -4.64
N ILE A 108 20.37 1.47 -5.35
CA ILE A 108 20.16 1.14 -6.76
C ILE A 108 20.19 2.43 -7.58
N PRO A 109 21.01 2.51 -8.65
CA PRO A 109 21.04 3.67 -9.52
C PRO A 109 19.69 3.84 -10.25
N LYS A 110 19.25 5.09 -10.38
CA LYS A 110 18.06 5.45 -11.17
C LYS A 110 18.43 5.70 -12.63
N PRO A 111 17.59 5.34 -13.60
CA PRO A 111 17.87 5.57 -15.03
C PRO A 111 18.11 7.04 -15.39
N LYS A 112 17.51 7.98 -14.65
CA LYS A 112 17.62 9.44 -14.85
C LYS A 112 18.65 10.11 -13.93
N GLY A 113 19.56 9.35 -13.32
CA GLY A 113 20.56 9.82 -12.35
C GLY A 113 20.07 9.80 -10.90
N GLY A 114 21.04 9.78 -9.98
CA GLY A 114 20.81 9.58 -8.53
C GLY A 114 20.65 8.12 -8.15
N THR A 115 20.46 7.86 -6.86
CA THR A 115 20.23 6.53 -6.29
C THR A 115 18.85 6.42 -5.65
N ARG A 116 18.38 5.20 -5.46
CA ARG A 116 17.25 4.86 -4.57
C ARG A 116 17.70 3.79 -3.59
N GLN A 117 17.33 3.93 -2.36
CA GLN A 117 17.56 2.92 -1.35
C GLN A 117 16.50 1.83 -1.45
N LEU A 118 16.93 0.57 -1.46
CA LEU A 118 16.09 -0.60 -1.40
C LEU A 118 16.37 -1.32 -0.09
N GLY A 119 15.33 -1.55 0.71
CA GLY A 119 15.38 -2.38 1.91
C GLY A 119 15.11 -3.85 1.59
N ILE A 120 16.03 -4.74 1.96
CA ILE A 120 15.90 -6.18 1.77
C ILE A 120 15.73 -6.86 3.13
N PRO A 121 14.51 -7.30 3.51
CA PRO A 121 14.27 -8.07 4.72
C PRO A 121 14.93 -9.46 4.66
N THR A 122 15.12 -10.09 5.80
CA THR A 122 15.59 -11.49 5.85
C THR A 122 14.60 -12.43 5.16
N VAL A 123 15.06 -13.62 4.78
CA VAL A 123 14.17 -14.60 4.13
C VAL A 123 13.07 -15.06 5.09
N THR A 124 13.36 -15.16 6.38
CA THR A 124 12.39 -15.47 7.44
C THR A 124 11.33 -14.36 7.56
N ASP A 125 11.73 -13.09 7.60
CA ASP A 125 10.79 -11.98 7.65
C ASP A 125 9.89 -11.94 6.40
N ARG A 126 10.44 -12.18 5.21
CA ARG A 126 9.66 -12.28 3.97
C ARG A 126 8.64 -13.42 4.00
N LEU A 127 8.99 -14.55 4.62
CA LEU A 127 8.07 -15.67 4.80
C LEU A 127 6.88 -15.27 5.70
N ILE A 128 7.16 -14.60 6.82
CA ILE A 128 6.14 -14.13 7.76
C ILE A 128 5.27 -13.06 7.09
N GLN A 129 5.86 -12.08 6.42
CA GLN A 129 5.15 -11.05 5.66
C GLN A 129 4.23 -11.66 4.60
N GLN A 130 4.70 -12.67 3.87
CA GLN A 130 3.91 -13.37 2.87
C GLN A 130 2.74 -14.15 3.51
N ALA A 131 2.96 -14.76 4.67
CA ALA A 131 1.92 -15.47 5.40
C ALA A 131 0.84 -14.51 5.93
N LEU A 132 1.23 -13.37 6.48
CA LEU A 132 0.34 -12.27 6.87
C LEU A 132 -0.47 -11.74 5.68
N LEU A 133 0.19 -11.44 4.58
CA LEU A 133 -0.46 -10.95 3.36
C LEU A 133 -1.58 -11.89 2.89
N GLN A 134 -1.37 -13.19 2.93
CA GLN A 134 -2.36 -14.18 2.50
C GLN A 134 -3.61 -14.22 3.37
N VAL A 135 -3.46 -13.90 4.66
CA VAL A 135 -4.58 -13.86 5.62
C VAL A 135 -5.28 -12.51 5.58
N LEU A 136 -4.54 -11.42 5.43
CA LEU A 136 -5.11 -10.07 5.40
C LEU A 136 -5.76 -9.71 4.05
N THR A 137 -5.27 -10.24 2.95
CA THR A 137 -5.80 -9.92 1.61
C THR A 137 -7.32 -10.13 1.51
N PRO A 138 -7.92 -11.27 1.89
CA PRO A 138 -9.36 -11.46 1.78
C PRO A 138 -10.17 -10.53 2.69
N ILE A 139 -9.57 -9.98 3.74
CA ILE A 139 -10.21 -9.04 4.67
C ILE A 139 -10.23 -7.62 4.09
N PHE A 140 -9.11 -7.18 3.50
CA PHE A 140 -8.92 -5.80 3.09
C PHE A 140 -9.18 -5.56 1.60
N ASP A 141 -8.78 -6.47 0.70
CA ASP A 141 -8.88 -6.26 -0.75
C ASP A 141 -10.30 -5.96 -1.25
N PRO A 142 -11.39 -6.59 -0.74
CA PRO A 142 -12.74 -6.28 -1.16
C PRO A 142 -13.19 -4.85 -0.85
N THR A 143 -12.50 -4.17 0.05
CA THR A 143 -12.83 -2.79 0.46
C THR A 143 -12.12 -1.71 -0.37
N PHE A 144 -11.20 -2.10 -1.23
CA PHE A 144 -10.50 -1.17 -2.09
C PHE A 144 -11.37 -0.75 -3.29
N SER A 145 -11.16 0.48 -3.75
CA SER A 145 -11.86 1.01 -4.92
C SER A 145 -11.72 0.07 -6.13
N ALA A 146 -12.77 -0.04 -6.91
CA ALA A 146 -12.75 -0.76 -8.19
C ALA A 146 -11.70 -0.20 -9.16
N SER A 147 -11.37 1.09 -9.04
CA SER A 147 -10.34 1.76 -9.84
C SER A 147 -8.92 1.63 -9.28
N SER A 148 -8.71 0.90 -8.19
CA SER A 148 -7.37 0.61 -7.66
C SER A 148 -6.82 -0.66 -8.31
N TYR A 149 -5.66 -0.55 -8.98
CA TYR A 149 -5.07 -1.65 -9.77
C TYR A 149 -3.71 -2.12 -9.24
N GLY A 150 -2.97 -1.26 -8.54
CA GLY A 150 -1.62 -1.57 -8.07
C GLY A 150 -1.59 -2.61 -6.94
N TYR A 151 -0.69 -3.59 -7.05
CA TYR A 151 -0.40 -4.61 -6.02
C TYR A 151 -1.60 -5.41 -5.51
N ARG A 152 -2.63 -5.58 -6.33
CA ARG A 152 -3.86 -6.32 -5.97
C ARG A 152 -3.97 -7.63 -6.73
N PRO A 153 -4.50 -8.71 -6.10
CA PRO A 153 -4.79 -9.98 -6.79
C PRO A 153 -5.75 -9.77 -7.96
N GLY A 154 -5.45 -10.38 -9.11
CA GLY A 154 -6.32 -10.31 -10.30
C GLY A 154 -6.38 -8.93 -10.96
N ARG A 155 -5.55 -7.96 -10.54
CA ARG A 155 -5.43 -6.63 -11.13
C ARG A 155 -4.09 -6.47 -11.86
N SER A 156 -4.05 -5.62 -12.88
CA SER A 156 -2.84 -5.37 -13.65
C SER A 156 -2.73 -3.92 -14.14
N ALA A 157 -1.51 -3.51 -14.48
CA ALA A 157 -1.27 -2.21 -15.09
C ALA A 157 -2.00 -2.05 -16.44
N GLN A 158 -2.14 -3.14 -17.22
CA GLN A 158 -2.87 -3.13 -18.49
C GLN A 158 -4.35 -2.81 -18.30
N GLN A 159 -4.98 -3.34 -17.24
CA GLN A 159 -6.36 -2.98 -16.89
C GLN A 159 -6.49 -1.51 -16.51
N ALA A 160 -5.53 -0.94 -15.77
CA ALA A 160 -5.50 0.49 -15.45
C ALA A 160 -5.41 1.35 -16.71
N VAL A 161 -4.52 1.01 -17.65
CA VAL A 161 -4.37 1.69 -18.94
C VAL A 161 -5.66 1.59 -19.76
N SER A 162 -6.30 0.43 -19.80
CA SER A 162 -7.56 0.24 -20.51
C SER A 162 -8.69 1.09 -19.93
N ALA A 163 -8.78 1.18 -18.60
CA ALA A 163 -9.76 2.05 -17.93
C ALA A 163 -9.49 3.53 -18.22
N MET A 164 -8.23 3.97 -18.17
CA MET A 164 -7.84 5.32 -18.53
C MET A 164 -8.23 5.63 -19.99
N LYS A 165 -7.94 4.73 -20.93
CA LYS A 165 -8.31 4.88 -22.34
C LYS A 165 -9.83 5.05 -22.51
N ALA A 166 -10.64 4.26 -21.79
CA ALA A 166 -12.10 4.39 -21.83
C ALA A 166 -12.56 5.78 -21.37
N HIS A 167 -12.00 6.33 -20.30
CA HIS A 167 -12.30 7.68 -19.83
C HIS A 167 -11.93 8.74 -20.86
N VAL A 168 -10.76 8.67 -21.48
CA VAL A 168 -10.32 9.60 -22.53
C VAL A 168 -11.25 9.53 -23.74
N THR A 169 -11.66 8.32 -24.15
CA THR A 169 -12.61 8.12 -25.27
C THR A 169 -14.00 8.68 -24.92
N ALA A 170 -14.42 8.62 -23.66
CA ALA A 170 -15.66 9.23 -23.18
C ALA A 170 -15.61 10.77 -23.08
N GLY A 171 -14.49 11.40 -23.45
CA GLY A 171 -14.35 12.86 -23.50
C GLY A 171 -13.71 13.51 -22.28
N HIS A 172 -13.26 12.74 -21.28
CA HIS A 172 -12.52 13.28 -20.14
C HIS A 172 -11.10 13.68 -20.58
N ARG A 173 -10.79 14.97 -20.53
CA ARG A 173 -9.52 15.53 -21.06
C ARG A 173 -8.56 16.00 -19.97
N TRP A 174 -9.01 16.07 -18.74
CA TRP A 174 -8.20 16.52 -17.62
C TRP A 174 -7.70 15.32 -16.82
N VAL A 175 -6.40 15.30 -16.53
CA VAL A 175 -5.74 14.29 -15.71
C VAL A 175 -5.10 14.99 -14.53
N VAL A 176 -5.37 14.49 -13.32
CA VAL A 176 -4.68 14.91 -12.11
C VAL A 176 -3.72 13.78 -11.73
N ASP A 177 -2.44 14.10 -11.67
CA ASP A 177 -1.39 13.17 -11.23
C ASP A 177 -0.97 13.53 -9.80
N LEU A 178 -1.10 12.57 -8.88
CA LEU A 178 -0.77 12.74 -7.47
C LEU A 178 0.17 11.61 -7.04
N ASP A 179 1.28 11.98 -6.43
CA ASP A 179 2.23 11.03 -5.84
C ASP A 179 2.58 11.40 -4.39
N LEU A 180 2.74 10.39 -3.55
CA LEU A 180 3.08 10.56 -2.14
C LEU A 180 4.58 10.32 -1.93
N LYS A 181 5.31 11.41 -1.71
CA LYS A 181 6.76 11.36 -1.47
C LYS A 181 7.08 10.55 -0.21
N ALA A 182 7.90 9.49 -0.36
CA ALA A 182 8.38 8.65 0.73
C ALA A 182 7.23 8.12 1.63
N LEU A 183 6.15 7.60 1.00
CA LEU A 183 4.95 7.15 1.71
C LEU A 183 5.30 6.19 2.86
N PHE A 184 6.07 5.14 2.58
CA PHE A 184 6.37 4.10 3.56
C PHE A 184 7.22 4.61 4.73
N ASP A 185 8.12 5.57 4.48
CA ASP A 185 8.96 6.18 5.52
C ASP A 185 8.19 7.17 6.41
N ARG A 186 7.00 7.59 5.96
CA ARG A 186 6.18 8.62 6.62
C ARG A 186 4.84 8.11 7.16
N VAL A 187 4.56 6.83 6.99
CA VAL A 187 3.33 6.24 7.57
C VAL A 187 3.37 6.38 9.08
N ASN A 188 2.33 7.01 9.65
CA ASN A 188 2.13 7.01 11.07
C ASN A 188 1.67 5.62 11.52
N HIS A 189 2.51 4.92 12.27
CA HIS A 189 2.28 3.54 12.67
C HIS A 189 1.07 3.41 13.59
N ASP A 190 0.85 4.34 14.52
CA ASP A 190 -0.29 4.30 15.44
C ASP A 190 -1.61 4.41 14.68
N LEU A 191 -1.68 5.34 13.71
CA LEU A 191 -2.86 5.48 12.85
C LEU A 191 -3.08 4.25 11.98
N LEU A 192 -2.00 3.65 11.44
CA LEU A 192 -2.10 2.42 10.67
C LEU A 192 -2.65 1.28 11.52
N MET A 193 -2.08 1.06 12.70
CA MET A 193 -2.51 0.01 13.62
C MET A 193 -3.93 0.23 14.10
N ALA A 194 -4.33 1.46 14.43
CA ALA A 194 -5.70 1.78 14.79
C ALA A 194 -6.70 1.49 13.64
N ARG A 195 -6.31 1.70 12.38
CA ARG A 195 -7.14 1.36 11.21
C ARG A 195 -7.24 -0.15 10.98
N ILE A 196 -6.15 -0.87 11.18
CA ILE A 196 -6.12 -2.34 11.09
C ILE A 196 -7.03 -2.92 12.18
N ALA A 197 -6.83 -2.54 13.45
CA ALA A 197 -7.60 -3.03 14.60
C ALA A 197 -9.12 -2.77 14.55
N ARG A 198 -9.58 -1.89 13.66
CA ARG A 198 -11.02 -1.69 13.43
C ARG A 198 -11.66 -2.79 12.57
N ARG A 199 -10.86 -3.66 11.97
CA ARG A 199 -11.33 -4.67 11.01
C ARG A 199 -10.94 -6.09 11.36
N ILE A 200 -10.00 -6.26 12.28
CA ILE A 200 -9.52 -7.55 12.76
C ILE A 200 -9.59 -7.64 14.29
#